data_c5a975061db99c058e63e383d77b4490
#
_entry.id   c5a975061db99c058e63e383d77b4490
#
_cell.length_a   1.000
_cell.length_b   1.000
_cell.length_c   1.000
_cell.angle_alpha   90.00
_cell.angle_beta   90.00
_cell.angle_gamma   90.00
#
_symmetry.space_group_name_H-M   'P 1'
#
loop_
_entity.id
_entity.type
_entity.pdbx_description
1 polymer ?
#
loop_
_entity_poly.entity_id
_entity_poly.type
_entity_poly.pdbx_seq_one_letter_code
_entity_poly.pdbx_strand_id
1 'polypeptide(L)' 'RAGNIVYYGSMSDKYIIMLQIMETKKVKDLDVATKVSLQLQLTDPSIKSRDRVVKKSEKDGFWAAMDVASVWLERALNS' A
#
# COMPACT_ATOMS: atom_id res chain seq x y z
N ARG A 1 8.50 -0.37 11.71
CA ARG A 1 7.35 0.20 11.04
C ARG A 1 6.90 1.48 11.76
N ALA A 2 6.65 2.50 11.03
CA ALA A 2 6.27 3.79 11.59
C ALA A 2 4.77 4.03 11.40
N GLY A 3 4.08 4.07 12.53
CA GLY A 3 2.72 4.55 12.60
C GLY A 3 1.76 4.04 11.53
N ASN A 4 1.48 4.87 10.57
CA ASN A 4 0.38 4.65 9.64
C ASN A 4 0.77 4.04 8.31
N ILE A 5 1.99 3.57 8.19
CA ILE A 5 2.47 3.01 6.92
C ILE A 5 2.70 1.51 7.07
N VAL A 6 2.15 0.76 6.12
CA VAL A 6 2.30 -0.69 6.09
C VAL A 6 2.82 -1.08 4.71
N TYR A 7 3.80 -1.96 4.67
CA TYR A 7 4.31 -2.49 3.42
C TYR A 7 3.80 -3.91 3.21
N TYR A 8 3.35 -4.19 2.01
CA TYR A 8 2.88 -5.51 1.62
C TYR A 8 3.73 -6.05 0.49
N GLY A 9 4.37 -7.18 0.71
CA GLY A 9 5.27 -7.80 -0.24
C GLY A 9 6.68 -7.89 0.34
N SER A 10 7.62 -8.27 -0.48
CA SER A 10 9.01 -8.46 -0.08
C SER A 10 9.93 -7.51 -0.83
N MET A 11 10.90 -6.94 -0.13
CA MET A 11 11.90 -6.09 -0.77
C MET A 11 12.82 -6.87 -1.71
N SER A 12 12.80 -8.19 -1.64
CA SER A 12 13.54 -9.02 -2.59
C SER A 12 12.78 -9.21 -3.90
N ASP A 13 11.50 -8.87 -3.94
CA ASP A 13 10.72 -8.90 -5.16
C ASP A 13 10.88 -7.57 -5.90
N LYS A 14 10.52 -7.57 -7.19
CA LYS A 14 10.65 -6.38 -8.02
C LYS A 14 9.70 -5.27 -7.62
N TYR A 15 8.54 -5.62 -7.08
CA TYR A 15 7.52 -4.65 -6.69
C TYR A 15 7.10 -4.85 -5.25
N ILE A 16 6.63 -3.77 -4.65
CA ILE A 16 6.10 -3.79 -3.30
C ILE A 16 4.93 -2.81 -3.22
N ILE A 17 3.98 -3.10 -2.35
CA ILE A 17 2.84 -2.21 -2.12
C ILE A 17 3.05 -1.46 -0.81
N MET A 18 2.88 -0.15 -0.86
CA MET A 18 2.88 0.68 0.34
C MET A 18 1.44 1.10 0.62
N LEU A 19 1.00 0.82 1.83
CA LEU A 19 -0.33 1.24 2.30
C LEU A 19 -0.13 2.31 3.35
N GLN A 20 -0.77 3.46 3.15
CA GLN A 20 -0.70 4.55 4.11
C GLN A 20 -2.11 4.87 4.59
N ILE A 21 -2.30 4.80 5.90
CA ILE A 21 -3.59 5.12 6.49
C ILE A 21 -3.70 6.63 6.58
N MET A 22 -4.60 7.20 5.80
CA MET A 22 -4.77 8.66 5.72
C MET A 22 -5.70 9.18 6.79
N GLU A 23 -6.76 8.43 7.11
CA GLU A 23 -7.73 8.81 8.11
C GLU A 23 -8.19 7.61 8.90
N THR A 24 -8.48 7.84 10.16
CA THR A 24 -9.12 6.84 11.01
C THR A 24 -10.34 7.45 11.67
N LYS A 25 -11.28 6.61 12.04
CA LYS A 25 -12.46 7.00 12.77
C LYS A 25 -12.63 6.05 13.96
N LYS A 26 -12.97 6.62 15.09
CA LYS A 26 -13.19 5.82 16.29
C LYS A 26 -14.60 5.28 16.31
N VAL A 27 -14.73 3.97 16.35
CA VAL A 27 -16.03 3.29 16.41
C VAL A 27 -15.98 2.32 17.57
N LYS A 28 -16.81 2.57 18.60
CA LYS A 28 -16.90 1.70 19.77
C LYS A 28 -15.52 1.36 20.35
N ASP A 29 -14.71 2.39 20.61
CA ASP A 29 -13.37 2.26 21.19
C ASP A 29 -12.34 1.61 20.28
N LEU A 30 -12.68 1.40 19.01
CA LEU A 30 -11.74 0.88 18.02
C LEU A 30 -11.44 1.93 16.98
N ASP A 31 -10.18 2.05 16.62
CA ASP A 31 -9.78 2.93 15.51
C ASP A 31 -9.91 2.17 14.20
N VAL A 32 -10.79 2.65 13.34
CA VAL A 32 -11.04 2.03 12.04
C VAL A 32 -10.49 2.93 10.95
N ALA A 33 -9.67 2.38 10.07
CA ALA A 33 -9.16 3.13 8.94
C ALA A 33 -10.31 3.43 7.97
N THR A 34 -10.59 4.72 7.75
CA THR A 34 -11.64 5.16 6.85
C THR A 34 -11.12 5.55 5.48
N LYS A 35 -9.83 5.82 5.38
CA LYS A 35 -9.23 6.19 4.11
C LYS A 35 -7.80 5.69 4.07
N VAL A 36 -7.49 4.88 3.07
CA VAL A 36 -6.18 4.27 2.92
C VAL A 36 -5.68 4.53 1.50
N SER A 37 -4.48 5.11 1.42
CA SER A 37 -3.79 5.29 0.15
C SER A 37 -2.92 4.06 -0.09
N LEU A 38 -2.91 3.58 -1.32
CA LEU A 38 -2.03 2.47 -1.68
C LEU A 38 -1.23 2.81 -2.92
N GLN A 39 0.01 2.37 -2.94
CA GLN A 39 0.92 2.64 -4.02
C GLN A 39 1.68 1.38 -4.39
N LEU A 40 1.73 1.08 -5.68
CA LEU A 40 2.57 0.02 -6.20
C LEU A 40 3.92 0.64 -6.55
N GLN A 41 4.98 0.19 -5.93
CA GLN A 41 6.30 0.77 -6.09
C GLN A 41 7.32 -0.27 -6.52
N LEU A 42 8.33 0.21 -7.25
CA LEU A 42 9.50 -0.59 -7.55
C LEU A 42 10.42 -0.63 -6.33
N THR A 43 11.07 -1.77 -6.12
CA THR A 43 11.96 -1.93 -4.96
C THR A 43 13.40 -1.48 -5.24
N ASP A 44 13.72 -1.15 -6.49
CA ASP A 44 15.08 -0.80 -6.89
C ASP A 44 15.52 0.51 -6.24
N PRO A 45 16.55 0.49 -5.37
CA PRO A 45 17.01 1.69 -4.68
C PRO A 45 17.68 2.71 -5.60
N SER A 46 18.08 2.32 -6.80
CA SER A 46 18.71 3.24 -7.74
C SER A 46 17.70 4.17 -8.40
N ILE A 47 16.41 3.84 -8.30
CA ILE A 47 15.34 4.67 -8.86
C ILE A 47 14.88 5.67 -7.79
N LYS A 48 14.71 6.92 -8.18
CA LYS A 48 14.25 7.96 -7.26
C LYS A 48 12.85 7.63 -6.74
N SER A 49 12.57 8.05 -5.51
CA SER A 49 11.31 7.72 -4.84
C SER A 49 10.09 8.04 -5.69
N ARG A 50 10.09 9.21 -6.33
CA ARG A 50 8.95 9.63 -7.15
C ARG A 50 8.76 8.73 -8.38
N ASP A 51 9.87 8.20 -8.90
CA ASP A 51 9.84 7.38 -10.11
C ASP A 51 9.56 5.91 -9.81
N ARG A 52 9.64 5.53 -8.54
CA ARG A 52 9.33 4.16 -8.12
C ARG A 52 7.85 3.88 -8.11
N VAL A 53 7.02 4.91 -7.98
CA VAL A 53 5.58 4.73 -7.90
C VAL A 53 5.03 4.42 -9.28
N VAL A 54 4.54 3.20 -9.46
CA VAL A 54 3.98 2.72 -10.73
C VAL A 54 2.49 3.03 -10.81
N LYS A 55 1.78 2.79 -9.70
CA LYS A 55 0.36 3.03 -9.59
C LYS A 55 0.04 3.53 -8.20
N LYS A 56 -1.01 4.32 -8.08
CA LYS A 56 -1.51 4.70 -6.76
C LYS A 56 -3.02 4.83 -6.82
N SER A 57 -3.65 4.59 -5.68
CA SER A 57 -5.09 4.69 -5.55
C SER A 57 -5.44 4.91 -4.09
N GLU A 58 -6.70 5.19 -3.84
CA GLU A 58 -7.23 5.32 -2.48
C GLU A 58 -8.47 4.48 -2.33
N LYS A 59 -8.63 3.88 -1.17
CA LYS A 59 -9.80 3.05 -0.87
C LYS A 59 -10.36 3.42 0.48
N ASP A 60 -11.65 3.20 0.63
CA ASP A 60 -12.35 3.45 1.89
C ASP A 60 -12.24 2.19 2.75
N GLY A 61 -11.26 2.18 3.65
CA GLY A 61 -11.08 1.07 4.55
C GLY A 61 -9.85 0.23 4.21
N PHE A 62 -9.27 -0.33 5.26
CA PHE A 62 -8.01 -1.06 5.16
C PHE A 62 -8.15 -2.36 4.34
N TRP A 63 -9.23 -3.11 4.58
CA TRP A 63 -9.42 -4.40 3.91
C TRP A 63 -9.64 -4.25 2.41
N ALA A 64 -10.37 -3.20 2.01
CA ALA A 64 -10.55 -2.92 0.59
C ALA A 64 -9.21 -2.58 -0.07
N ALA A 65 -8.37 -1.82 0.64
CA ALA A 65 -7.04 -1.50 0.14
C ALA A 65 -6.17 -2.75 0.01
N MET A 66 -6.25 -3.65 0.99
CA MET A 66 -5.48 -4.89 0.96
C MET A 66 -5.88 -5.79 -0.21
N ASP A 67 -7.18 -5.86 -0.50
CA ASP A 67 -7.65 -6.66 -1.64
C ASP A 67 -7.05 -6.15 -2.95
N VAL A 68 -7.08 -4.84 -3.15
CA VAL A 68 -6.53 -4.24 -4.36
C VAL A 68 -5.01 -4.41 -4.39
N ALA A 69 -4.36 -4.21 -3.25
CA ALA A 69 -2.91 -4.37 -3.16
C ALA A 69 -2.49 -5.78 -3.55
N SER A 70 -3.20 -6.78 -3.05
CA SER A 70 -2.92 -8.17 -3.35
C SER A 70 -3.01 -8.44 -4.86
N VAL A 71 -4.07 -7.95 -5.49
CA VAL A 71 -4.26 -8.14 -6.93
C VAL A 71 -3.18 -7.42 -7.73
N TRP A 72 -2.89 -6.19 -7.38
CA TRP A 72 -1.88 -5.40 -8.08
C TRP A 72 -0.51 -6.06 -8.01
N LEU A 73 -0.13 -6.50 -6.82
CA LEU A 73 1.19 -7.10 -6.61
C LEU A 73 1.30 -8.41 -7.38
N GLU A 74 0.27 -9.24 -7.31
CA GLU A 74 0.27 -10.52 -8.02
C GLU A 74 0.41 -10.30 -9.52
N ARG A 75 -0.35 -9.37 -10.08
CA ARG A 75 -0.28 -9.09 -11.52
C ARG A 75 1.08 -8.53 -11.91
N ALA A 76 1.63 -7.66 -11.10
CA ALA A 76 2.92 -7.05 -11.40
C ALA A 76 4.04 -8.08 -11.40
N LEU A 77 4.02 -9.00 -10.43
CA LEU A 77 5.06 -10.01 -10.32
C LEU A 77 4.93 -11.12 -11.37
N ASN A 78 3.74 -11.31 -11.91
CA ASN A 78 3.50 -12.36 -12.92
C ASN A 78 3.52 -11.83 -14.36
N SER A 79 3.73 -10.57 -14.55
CA SER A 79 3.74 -9.99 -15.89
C SER A 79 5.11 -9.97 -16.54
#